data_809d4458aede46a7d8f823afac2b9deb
#
_entry.id   809d4458aede46a7d8f823afac2b9deb
#
_cell.length_a   1.000
_cell.length_b   1.000
_cell.length_c   1.000
_cell.angle_alpha   90.00
_cell.angle_beta   90.00
_cell.angle_gamma   90.00
#
_symmetry.space_group_name_H-M   'P 1'
#
loop_
_entity.id
_entity.type
_entity.pdbx_description
1 polymer ?
#
loop_
_entity_poly.entity_id
_entity_poly.type
_entity_poly.pdbx_seq_one_letter_code
_entity_poly.pdbx_strand_id
1 'polypeptide(L)'
;NGVAVRTLIIIPAYNEEASLRRTVESIKEKAPFVDYLVVNDGSSDQTAQVCRDNAYPFLDLPTNLGLAGAFQAGMKYAFRHKYDCAIQFDADGQHLPEYIEPMIEAVSNADIVIGSRFIGSKKPRSMRMFGSNLISWAIRLTTGRFIKDPTSGLRAFNSRVIAYMANGLN
;
A
#
# COMPACT_ATOMS: atom_id res chain seq x y z
N ASN A 1 -27.41 0.11 9.48
CA ASN A 1 -26.74 1.16 8.71
C ASN A 1 -25.25 1.14 9.10
N GLY A 2 -24.45 0.25 8.47
CA GLY A 2 -23.00 0.26 8.64
C GLY A 2 -22.44 1.53 8.01
N VAL A 3 -21.67 2.30 8.76
CA VAL A 3 -20.88 3.41 8.22
C VAL A 3 -19.89 2.80 7.23
N ALA A 4 -19.91 3.24 5.97
CA ALA A 4 -18.99 2.76 4.95
C ALA A 4 -17.55 3.08 5.39
N VAL A 5 -16.68 2.07 5.45
CA VAL A 5 -15.26 2.22 5.81
C VAL A 5 -14.57 3.01 4.72
N ARG A 6 -14.14 4.23 5.04
CA ARG A 6 -13.47 5.11 4.09
C ARG A 6 -12.03 4.63 3.89
N THR A 7 -11.74 4.08 2.72
CA THR A 7 -10.48 3.38 2.43
C THR A 7 -9.64 4.14 1.40
N LEU A 8 -8.33 4.26 1.68
CA LEU A 8 -7.32 4.78 0.76
C LEU A 8 -6.37 3.67 0.32
N ILE A 9 -6.24 3.48 -0.99
CA ILE A 9 -5.19 2.66 -1.57
C ILE A 9 -3.95 3.55 -1.77
N ILE A 10 -2.85 3.21 -1.10
CA ILE A 10 -1.56 3.89 -1.25
C ILE A 10 -0.70 3.08 -2.21
N ILE A 11 -0.27 3.71 -3.30
CA ILE A 11 0.49 3.09 -4.39
C ILE A 11 1.88 3.75 -4.45
N PRO A 12 2.87 3.25 -3.69
CA PRO A 12 4.25 3.69 -3.84
C PRO A 12 4.77 3.34 -5.23
N ALA A 13 5.38 4.30 -5.92
CA ALA A 13 5.88 4.13 -7.28
C ALA A 13 7.27 4.75 -7.41
N TYR A 14 8.23 3.95 -7.86
CA TYR A 14 9.58 4.40 -8.20
C TYR A 14 10.01 3.78 -9.52
N ASN A 15 10.11 4.61 -10.57
CA ASN A 15 10.41 4.18 -11.95
C ASN A 15 9.41 3.11 -12.46
N GLU A 16 8.12 3.43 -12.38
CA GLU A 16 7.01 2.54 -12.74
C GLU A 16 6.19 3.07 -13.94
N GLU A 17 6.81 3.86 -14.81
CA GLU A 17 6.11 4.44 -15.98
C GLU A 17 5.39 3.40 -16.85
N ALA A 18 5.96 2.18 -16.95
CA ALA A 18 5.41 1.11 -17.80
C ALA A 18 4.21 0.38 -17.17
N SER A 19 4.10 0.34 -15.84
CA SER A 19 3.12 -0.49 -15.10
C SER A 19 2.04 0.33 -14.41
N LEU A 20 2.35 1.56 -13.98
CA LEU A 20 1.51 2.38 -13.13
C LEU A 20 0.10 2.57 -13.70
N ARG A 21 -0.03 2.93 -14.98
CA ARG A 21 -1.34 3.14 -15.60
C ARG A 21 -2.22 1.90 -15.50
N ARG A 22 -1.68 0.73 -15.86
CA ARG A 22 -2.43 -0.53 -15.78
C ARG A 22 -2.87 -0.84 -14.37
N THR A 23 -2.01 -0.60 -13.38
CA THR A 23 -2.32 -0.82 -11.97
C THR A 23 -3.46 0.09 -11.51
N VAL A 24 -3.37 1.40 -11.77
CA VAL A 24 -4.41 2.36 -11.36
C VAL A 24 -5.75 2.07 -12.05
N GLU A 25 -5.75 1.83 -13.37
CA GLU A 25 -7.00 1.54 -14.08
C GLU A 25 -7.64 0.24 -13.61
N SER A 26 -6.84 -0.78 -13.26
CA SER A 26 -7.37 -2.02 -12.67
C SER A 26 -8.03 -1.80 -11.30
N ILE A 27 -7.47 -0.94 -10.46
CA ILE A 27 -8.09 -0.57 -9.18
C ILE A 27 -9.40 0.19 -9.41
N LYS A 28 -9.40 1.17 -10.31
CA LYS A 28 -10.61 1.95 -10.65
C LYS A 28 -11.74 1.09 -11.18
N GLU A 29 -11.42 0.10 -12.01
CA GLU A 29 -12.40 -0.82 -12.59
C GLU A 29 -12.97 -1.78 -11.55
N LYS A 30 -12.12 -2.38 -10.71
CA LYS A 30 -12.50 -3.50 -9.84
C LYS A 30 -12.83 -3.11 -8.41
N ALA A 31 -12.35 -1.96 -7.97
CA ALA A 31 -12.61 -1.41 -6.63
C ALA A 31 -13.04 0.07 -6.70
N PRO A 32 -14.10 0.43 -7.44
CA PRO A 32 -14.53 1.82 -7.60
C PRO A 32 -15.03 2.48 -6.32
N PHE A 33 -15.17 1.72 -5.25
CA PHE A 33 -15.65 2.15 -3.93
C PHE A 33 -14.53 2.63 -2.99
N VAL A 34 -13.27 2.61 -3.44
CA VAL A 34 -12.12 3.10 -2.67
C VAL A 34 -11.49 4.32 -3.34
N ASP A 35 -10.86 5.18 -2.51
CA ASP A 35 -9.98 6.23 -3.01
C ASP A 35 -8.56 5.65 -3.22
N TYR A 36 -7.77 6.27 -4.08
CA TYR A 36 -6.37 5.90 -4.27
C TYR A 36 -5.46 7.13 -4.34
N LEU A 37 -4.19 6.93 -4.00
CA LEU A 37 -3.14 7.93 -4.04
C LEU A 37 -1.85 7.27 -4.52
N VAL A 38 -1.28 7.77 -5.60
CA VAL A 38 0.07 7.41 -6.03
C VAL A 38 1.07 8.22 -5.22
N VAL A 39 2.12 7.58 -4.73
CA VAL A 39 3.26 8.28 -4.12
C VAL A 39 4.46 8.08 -5.02
N ASN A 40 4.77 9.07 -5.85
CA ASN A 40 5.96 9.07 -6.68
C ASN A 40 7.19 9.33 -5.81
N ASP A 41 8.02 8.32 -5.64
CA ASP A 41 9.18 8.31 -4.74
C ASP A 41 10.45 8.84 -5.44
N GLY A 42 10.37 10.04 -5.99
CA GLY A 42 11.51 10.67 -6.65
C GLY A 42 11.97 9.92 -7.91
N SER A 43 11.03 9.43 -8.73
CA SER A 43 11.34 8.72 -9.97
C SER A 43 12.15 9.58 -10.94
N SER A 44 13.06 8.94 -11.66
CA SER A 44 13.86 9.56 -12.73
C SER A 44 13.28 9.34 -14.14
N ASP A 45 12.27 8.47 -14.26
CA ASP A 45 11.55 8.19 -15.50
C ASP A 45 10.28 9.06 -15.64
N GLN A 46 9.35 8.69 -16.50
CA GLN A 46 8.11 9.42 -16.75
C GLN A 46 6.98 9.10 -15.75
N THR A 47 7.25 8.46 -14.61
CA THR A 47 6.22 8.07 -13.63
C THR A 47 5.36 9.26 -13.20
N ALA A 48 5.97 10.41 -12.85
CA ALA A 48 5.23 11.62 -12.49
C ALA A 48 4.40 12.16 -13.66
N GLN A 49 4.93 12.07 -14.89
CA GLN A 49 4.21 12.52 -16.09
C GLN A 49 2.99 11.64 -16.37
N VAL A 50 3.10 10.33 -16.18
CA VAL A 50 1.95 9.41 -16.26
C VAL A 50 0.84 9.82 -15.30
N CYS A 51 1.17 10.23 -14.08
CA CYS A 51 0.17 10.72 -13.13
C CYS A 51 -0.51 12.00 -13.62
N ARG A 52 0.25 12.96 -14.14
CA ARG A 52 -0.29 14.24 -14.66
C ARG A 52 -1.19 14.03 -15.87
N ASP A 53 -0.74 13.24 -16.85
CA ASP A 53 -1.45 13.02 -18.12
C ASP A 53 -2.79 12.29 -17.91
N ASN A 54 -2.90 11.47 -16.86
CA ASN A 54 -4.11 10.72 -16.55
C ASN A 54 -4.92 11.34 -15.39
N ALA A 55 -4.51 12.51 -14.88
CA ALA A 55 -5.14 13.20 -13.75
C ALA A 55 -5.26 12.30 -12.48
N TYR A 56 -4.26 11.46 -12.24
CA TYR A 56 -4.22 10.65 -11.03
C TYR A 56 -3.84 11.51 -9.82
N PRO A 57 -4.52 11.36 -8.67
CA PRO A 57 -4.07 11.99 -7.44
C PRO A 57 -2.71 11.40 -7.03
N PHE A 58 -1.72 12.26 -6.83
CA PHE A 58 -0.39 11.78 -6.42
C PHE A 58 0.36 12.78 -5.54
N LEU A 59 1.25 12.25 -4.71
CA LEU A 59 2.31 13.00 -4.04
C LEU A 59 3.59 12.85 -4.85
N ASP A 60 4.26 13.96 -5.13
CA ASP A 60 5.53 14.00 -5.86
C ASP A 60 6.65 14.28 -4.86
N LEU A 61 7.36 13.25 -4.43
CA LEU A 61 8.46 13.40 -3.49
C LEU A 61 9.71 13.93 -4.19
N PRO A 62 10.41 14.90 -3.60
CA PRO A 62 11.57 15.54 -4.26
C PRO A 62 12.78 14.62 -4.38
N THR A 63 12.80 13.52 -3.64
CA THR A 63 13.90 12.54 -3.63
C THR A 63 13.37 11.16 -3.28
N ASN A 64 14.12 10.13 -3.66
CA ASN A 64 13.80 8.76 -3.29
C ASN A 64 14.02 8.56 -1.79
N LEU A 65 12.95 8.23 -1.07
CA LEU A 65 12.94 7.89 0.35
C LEU A 65 12.89 6.37 0.59
N GLY A 66 12.78 5.59 -0.48
CA GLY A 66 12.52 4.16 -0.42
C GLY A 66 11.07 3.81 -0.12
N LEU A 67 10.72 2.54 -0.28
CA LEU A 67 9.35 2.05 -0.11
C LEU A 67 8.73 2.45 1.25
N ALA A 68 9.49 2.35 2.33
CA ALA A 68 9.02 2.72 3.66
C ALA A 68 8.72 4.21 3.79
N GLY A 69 9.59 5.08 3.26
CA GLY A 69 9.38 6.53 3.28
C GLY A 69 8.22 6.97 2.41
N ALA A 70 8.10 6.42 1.20
CA ALA A 70 6.98 6.68 0.31
C ALA A 70 5.66 6.23 0.92
N PHE A 71 5.62 5.03 1.52
CA PHE A 71 4.45 4.53 2.20
C PHE A 71 4.06 5.39 3.41
N GLN A 72 5.05 5.83 4.22
CA GLN A 72 4.80 6.74 5.35
C GLN A 72 4.20 8.07 4.88
N ALA A 73 4.66 8.63 3.75
CA ALA A 73 4.05 9.83 3.16
C ALA A 73 2.57 9.61 2.84
N GLY A 74 2.22 8.45 2.26
CA GLY A 74 0.85 8.03 2.02
C GLY A 74 0.03 7.88 3.30
N MET A 75 0.62 7.32 4.37
CA MET A 75 -0.05 7.19 5.69
C MET A 75 -0.30 8.54 6.35
N LYS A 76 0.63 9.50 6.23
CA LYS A 76 0.41 10.89 6.68
C LYS A 76 -0.75 11.55 5.95
N TYR A 77 -0.85 11.31 4.64
CA TYR A 77 -1.99 11.76 3.85
C TYR A 77 -3.30 11.12 4.33
N ALA A 78 -3.32 9.80 4.50
CA ALA A 78 -4.48 9.06 5.00
C ALA A 78 -4.96 9.60 6.36
N PHE A 79 -4.03 9.85 7.27
CA PHE A 79 -4.33 10.42 8.59
C PHE A 79 -4.95 11.82 8.50
N ARG A 80 -4.33 12.71 7.73
CA ARG A 80 -4.82 14.11 7.56
C ARG A 80 -6.21 14.16 6.93
N HIS A 81 -6.50 13.24 6.03
CA HIS A 81 -7.79 13.15 5.33
C HIS A 81 -8.80 12.21 6.00
N LYS A 82 -8.50 11.71 7.22
CA LYS A 82 -9.40 10.92 8.08
C LYS A 82 -9.91 9.65 7.39
N TYR A 83 -9.03 8.90 6.77
CA TYR A 83 -9.34 7.56 6.29
C TYR A 83 -9.39 6.55 7.44
N ASP A 84 -10.34 5.63 7.38
CA ASP A 84 -10.53 4.57 8.37
C ASP A 84 -9.63 3.37 8.10
N CYS A 85 -9.31 3.15 6.83
CA CYS A 85 -8.46 2.06 6.35
C CYS A 85 -7.47 2.58 5.31
N ALA A 86 -6.24 2.10 5.35
CA ALA A 86 -5.24 2.30 4.30
C ALA A 86 -4.73 0.95 3.81
N ILE A 87 -4.58 0.79 2.51
CA ILE A 87 -4.05 -0.44 1.90
C ILE A 87 -2.83 -0.07 1.07
N GLN A 88 -1.69 -0.72 1.35
CA GLN A 88 -0.52 -0.66 0.47
C GLN A 88 -0.75 -1.57 -0.73
N PHE A 89 -0.55 -1.02 -1.93
CA PHE A 89 -0.70 -1.73 -3.19
C PHE A 89 0.49 -1.39 -4.11
N ASP A 90 1.24 -2.40 -4.53
CA ASP A 90 2.44 -2.17 -5.34
C ASP A 90 2.09 -1.75 -6.78
N ALA A 91 2.89 -0.84 -7.36
CA ALA A 91 2.67 -0.30 -8.69
C ALA A 91 3.07 -1.25 -9.84
N ASP A 92 3.70 -2.38 -9.53
CA ASP A 92 4.24 -3.35 -10.51
C ASP A 92 3.19 -4.19 -11.24
N GLY A 93 1.92 -4.06 -10.85
CA GLY A 93 0.79 -4.78 -11.46
C GLY A 93 0.68 -6.25 -11.07
N GLN A 94 1.42 -6.70 -10.04
CA GLN A 94 1.37 -8.10 -9.58
C GLN A 94 0.27 -8.37 -8.56
N HIS A 95 -0.37 -7.33 -8.00
CA HIS A 95 -1.46 -7.46 -7.05
C HIS A 95 -2.82 -7.51 -7.76
N LEU A 96 -3.73 -8.24 -7.15
CA LEU A 96 -5.09 -8.44 -7.66
C LEU A 96 -6.07 -7.56 -6.87
N PRO A 97 -6.71 -6.57 -7.51
CA PRO A 97 -7.67 -5.69 -6.86
C PRO A 97 -8.85 -6.40 -6.23
N GLU A 98 -9.16 -7.63 -6.65
CA GLU A 98 -10.24 -8.46 -6.09
C GLU A 98 -10.05 -8.76 -4.60
N TYR A 99 -8.83 -8.65 -4.08
CA TYR A 99 -8.55 -8.86 -2.65
C TYR A 99 -8.77 -7.61 -1.79
N ILE A 100 -9.01 -6.43 -2.39
CA ILE A 100 -9.21 -5.17 -1.65
C ILE A 100 -10.41 -5.27 -0.72
N GLU A 101 -11.58 -5.71 -1.21
CA GLU A 101 -12.79 -5.82 -0.40
C GLU A 101 -12.65 -6.81 0.77
N PRO A 102 -12.17 -8.06 0.56
CA PRO A 102 -11.89 -8.97 1.67
C PRO A 102 -10.90 -8.42 2.71
N MET A 103 -9.94 -7.62 2.30
CA MET A 103 -8.99 -7.01 3.23
C MET A 103 -9.60 -5.89 4.06
N ILE A 104 -10.50 -5.08 3.49
CA ILE A 104 -11.28 -4.07 4.22
C ILE A 104 -12.15 -4.74 5.28
N GLU A 105 -12.83 -5.83 4.95
CA GLU A 105 -13.63 -6.60 5.90
C GLU A 105 -12.76 -7.15 7.04
N ALA A 106 -11.62 -7.76 6.70
CA ALA A 106 -10.73 -8.37 7.68
C ALA A 106 -10.11 -7.34 8.64
N VAL A 107 -9.78 -6.13 8.16
CA VAL A 107 -9.17 -5.08 9.00
C VAL A 107 -10.14 -4.49 10.01
N SER A 108 -11.46 -4.70 9.84
CA SER A 108 -12.45 -4.31 10.85
C SER A 108 -12.26 -5.02 12.20
N ASN A 109 -11.63 -6.19 12.18
CA ASN A 109 -11.36 -7.03 13.36
C ASN A 109 -9.85 -7.18 13.67
N ALA A 110 -8.99 -6.45 12.98
CA ALA A 110 -7.55 -6.52 13.14
C ALA A 110 -6.89 -5.15 12.91
N ASP A 111 -5.74 -4.93 13.53
CA ASP A 111 -4.98 -3.70 13.30
C ASP A 111 -4.26 -3.72 11.96
N ILE A 112 -3.76 -4.89 11.56
CA ILE A 112 -3.02 -5.12 10.32
C ILE A 112 -3.48 -6.43 9.70
N VAL A 113 -3.78 -6.39 8.41
CA VAL A 113 -4.09 -7.56 7.58
C VAL A 113 -3.04 -7.68 6.47
N ILE A 114 -2.51 -8.87 6.27
CA ILE A 114 -1.51 -9.14 5.22
C ILE A 114 -2.09 -10.15 4.25
N GLY A 115 -2.22 -9.73 2.98
CA GLY A 115 -2.59 -10.62 1.89
C GLY A 115 -1.40 -11.49 1.49
N SER A 116 -1.43 -12.78 1.82
CA SER A 116 -0.38 -13.72 1.42
C SER A 116 -0.68 -14.33 0.05
N ARG A 117 0.26 -14.21 -0.89
CA ARG A 117 0.16 -14.83 -2.22
C ARG A 117 0.27 -16.37 -2.19
N PHE A 118 0.64 -16.95 -1.06
CA PHE A 118 1.02 -18.35 -0.96
C PHE A 118 0.03 -19.27 -0.20
N ILE A 119 -1.16 -18.76 0.10
CA ILE A 119 -2.21 -19.63 0.65
C ILE A 119 -2.71 -20.51 -0.49
N GLY A 120 -2.10 -21.68 -0.64
CA GLY A 120 -2.51 -22.71 -1.61
C GLY A 120 -1.57 -23.01 -2.78
N SER A 121 -0.41 -22.34 -2.91
CA SER A 121 0.55 -22.64 -3.98
C SER A 121 1.97 -22.94 -3.46
N LYS A 122 2.67 -23.88 -4.12
CA LYS A 122 4.07 -24.23 -3.82
C LYS A 122 4.96 -23.02 -4.15
N LYS A 123 5.80 -22.59 -3.19
CA LYS A 123 6.78 -21.51 -3.33
C LYS A 123 7.62 -21.63 -4.60
N PRO A 124 7.73 -20.59 -5.44
CA PRO A 124 8.81 -20.48 -6.42
C PRO A 124 10.14 -20.23 -5.70
N ARG A 125 11.19 -20.94 -6.11
CA ARG A 125 12.49 -21.04 -5.43
C ARG A 125 13.44 -19.86 -5.62
N SER A 126 12.98 -18.76 -6.17
CA SER A 126 13.81 -17.58 -6.49
C SER A 126 13.03 -16.29 -6.21
N MET A 127 13.22 -15.73 -5.02
CA MET A 127 12.90 -14.31 -4.82
C MET A 127 13.91 -13.67 -3.87
N ARG A 128 14.55 -12.63 -4.36
CA ARG A 128 15.51 -11.77 -3.66
C ARG A 128 14.86 -11.15 -2.44
N MET A 129 15.39 -11.49 -1.27
CA MET A 129 15.06 -10.90 0.03
C MET A 129 15.76 -9.54 0.17
N PHE A 130 15.16 -8.47 -0.36
CA PHE A 130 15.62 -7.12 -0.06
C PHE A 130 14.42 -6.24 0.32
N GLY A 131 14.39 -5.73 1.54
CA GLY A 131 13.40 -4.77 2.05
C GLY A 131 12.43 -5.30 3.12
N SER A 132 12.40 -6.60 3.40
CA SER A 132 11.43 -7.19 4.33
C SER A 132 11.71 -6.94 5.83
N ASN A 133 12.97 -6.59 6.18
CA ASN A 133 13.39 -6.55 7.58
C ASN A 133 12.83 -5.35 8.35
N LEU A 134 12.66 -4.19 7.71
CA LEU A 134 12.20 -2.97 8.40
C LEU A 134 10.72 -3.06 8.78
N ILE A 135 9.88 -3.59 7.88
CA ILE A 135 8.44 -3.73 8.12
C ILE A 135 8.18 -4.88 9.12
N SER A 136 8.91 -5.98 9.00
CA SER A 136 8.83 -7.09 9.97
C SER A 136 9.23 -6.62 11.37
N TRP A 137 10.19 -5.72 11.49
CA TRP A 137 10.62 -5.13 12.75
C TRP A 137 9.53 -4.21 13.36
N ALA A 138 8.91 -3.35 12.53
CA ALA A 138 7.81 -2.49 12.97
C ALA A 138 6.58 -3.29 13.44
N ILE A 139 6.23 -4.36 12.73
CA ILE A 139 5.12 -5.26 13.10
C ILE A 139 5.44 -6.04 14.37
N ARG A 140 6.69 -6.48 14.57
CA ARG A 140 7.12 -7.17 15.79
C ARG A 140 7.02 -6.29 17.03
N LEU A 141 7.30 -4.98 16.90
CA LEU A 141 7.17 -4.02 18.00
C LEU A 141 5.72 -3.77 18.40
N THR A 142 4.78 -3.84 17.45
CA THR A 142 3.37 -3.47 17.70
C THR A 142 2.48 -4.66 18.09
N THR A 143 2.77 -5.87 17.59
CA THR A 143 1.86 -7.02 17.74
C THR A 143 2.46 -8.24 18.45
N GLY A 144 3.78 -8.29 18.64
CA GLY A 144 4.47 -9.46 19.22
C GLY A 144 4.37 -10.77 18.40
N ARG A 145 3.75 -10.73 17.20
CA ARG A 145 3.55 -11.90 16.35
C ARG A 145 4.54 -11.93 15.19
N PHE A 146 5.10 -13.11 14.95
CA PHE A 146 5.99 -13.39 13.82
C PHE A 146 5.17 -13.63 12.55
N ILE A 147 5.40 -12.85 11.49
CA ILE A 147 4.71 -12.99 10.21
C ILE A 147 5.56 -13.85 9.29
N LYS A 148 4.97 -14.93 8.80
CA LYS A 148 5.63 -16.00 8.06
C LYS A 148 6.04 -15.62 6.62
N ASP A 149 5.47 -14.54 6.04
CA ASP A 149 5.81 -14.06 4.69
C ASP A 149 5.65 -12.53 4.57
N PRO A 150 6.73 -11.74 4.82
CA PRO A 150 6.67 -10.30 4.70
C PRO A 150 6.76 -9.80 3.25
N THR A 151 6.81 -10.69 2.26
CA THR A 151 7.02 -10.33 0.83
C THR A 151 5.73 -10.02 0.07
N SER A 152 4.56 -10.18 0.70
CA SER A 152 3.31 -9.72 0.11
C SER A 152 3.23 -8.19 0.19
N GLY A 153 3.17 -7.52 -0.97
CA GLY A 153 3.00 -6.06 -1.03
C GLY A 153 1.60 -5.57 -0.65
N LEU A 154 0.60 -6.46 -0.56
CA LEU A 154 -0.77 -6.11 -0.21
C LEU A 154 -0.96 -6.18 1.31
N ARG A 155 -1.10 -5.01 1.95
CA ARG A 155 -1.28 -4.88 3.40
C ARG A 155 -2.36 -3.85 3.69
N ALA A 156 -3.28 -4.17 4.61
CA ALA A 156 -4.31 -3.25 5.07
C ALA A 156 -4.08 -2.88 6.54
N PHE A 157 -4.38 -1.64 6.88
CA PHE A 157 -4.13 -1.02 8.18
C PHE A 157 -5.37 -0.27 8.63
N ASN A 158 -5.76 -0.41 9.89
CA ASN A 158 -6.87 0.35 10.46
C ASN A 158 -6.46 1.79 10.85
N SER A 159 -7.42 2.58 11.30
CA SER A 159 -7.22 3.99 11.69
C SER A 159 -6.21 4.17 12.84
N ARG A 160 -6.10 3.21 13.77
CA ARG A 160 -5.12 3.27 14.86
C ARG A 160 -3.70 3.17 14.33
N VAL A 161 -3.46 2.25 13.41
CA VAL A 161 -2.14 2.08 12.79
C VAL A 161 -1.80 3.25 11.87
N ILE A 162 -2.79 3.76 11.13
CA ILE A 162 -2.63 4.99 10.33
C ILE A 162 -2.13 6.14 11.23
N ALA A 163 -2.80 6.39 12.35
CA ALA A 163 -2.42 7.43 13.31
C ALA A 163 -1.02 7.21 13.89
N TYR A 164 -0.70 5.97 14.27
CA TYR A 164 0.61 5.61 14.80
C TYR A 164 1.73 5.84 13.79
N MET A 165 1.57 5.36 12.55
CA MET A 165 2.58 5.51 11.49
C MET A 165 2.72 6.96 11.02
N ALA A 166 1.65 7.75 11.05
CA ALA A 166 1.69 9.16 10.67
C ALA A 166 2.46 10.02 11.68
N ASN A 167 2.40 9.68 12.99
CA ASN A 167 2.92 10.50 14.08
C ASN A 167 4.12 9.88 14.81
N GLY A 168 4.33 8.59 14.72
CA GLY A 168 5.25 7.82 15.58
C GLY A 168 6.62 7.50 15.01
N LEU A 169 6.92 7.87 13.77
CA LEU A 169 8.21 7.62 13.11
C LEU A 169 8.97 8.94 12.87
N ASN A 170 9.23 9.66 13.95
CA ASN A 170 10.16 10.79 13.95
C ASN A 170 11.54 10.31 14.39
#